data_dcfc774bd9f1120d95a1fa1eb6466b25
#
_entry.id   dcfc774bd9f1120d95a1fa1eb6466b25
#
_cell.length_a   1.000
_cell.length_b   1.000
_cell.length_c   1.000
_cell.angle_alpha   90.00
_cell.angle_beta   90.00
_cell.angle_gamma   90.00
#
_symmetry.space_group_name_H-M   'P 1'
#
loop_
_entity.id
_entity.type
_entity.pdbx_description
1 polymer ?
#
loop_
_entity_poly.entity_id
_entity_poly.type
_entity_poly.pdbx_seq_one_letter_code
_entity_poly.pdbx_strand_id
1 'polypeptide(L)'
;MTSGQGYRHLIFGALGQDGSYLAEQLSTNGDQVIAVIRNSSVVPKEYSNKNINFIRGNILDGGFVYSLLERYKPTHIYNLASASSVSESYLNPEQSLQVNLEFVRSLIDCVDRFRMAHGQDIFLLQASTSEMFGPDHQNLITEEAIHDPRSPYAEHKSLAHNLCIQARTTNGLKIGTVILFNHESPRRPLNFVSRKITRGAYLISQGVRKELVLGNINVQRDWGYAPDYVHAMGLIATDFLSDDFVVATGQLRSLDDMCRIAFKVAGVLDYENYLVSDKSLFRPNENSGLKGDASKIRDKLGWKPIVTFEQMIEKMVFAEGKESPL
;
A
#
# COMPACT_ATOMS: atom_id res chain seq x y z
N MET A 1 -11.89 14.91 26.99
CA MET A 1 -12.03 14.78 25.53
C MET A 1 -12.89 15.96 25.06
N THR A 2 -12.26 16.98 24.48
CA THR A 2 -12.94 18.18 23.99
C THR A 2 -13.58 17.86 22.65
N SER A 3 -14.88 17.68 22.64
CA SER A 3 -15.75 17.63 21.47
C SER A 3 -15.67 18.96 20.70
N GLY A 4 -15.14 18.98 19.46
CA GLY A 4 -15.38 20.16 18.65
C GLY A 4 -14.51 20.44 17.44
N GLN A 5 -13.39 19.78 17.21
CA GLN A 5 -12.68 19.88 15.94
C GLN A 5 -12.34 18.48 15.44
N GLY A 6 -12.98 18.08 14.33
CA GLY A 6 -12.63 16.86 13.61
C GLY A 6 -11.15 16.86 13.17
N TYR A 7 -10.56 15.70 13.00
CA TYR A 7 -9.20 15.59 12.49
C TYR A 7 -9.11 16.11 11.05
N ARG A 8 -7.93 16.61 10.70
CA ARG A 8 -7.60 17.05 9.33
C ARG A 8 -6.52 16.11 8.78
N HIS A 9 -6.90 15.35 7.80
CA HIS A 9 -6.06 14.31 7.20
C HIS A 9 -5.54 14.74 5.83
N LEU A 10 -4.22 14.75 5.65
CA LEU A 10 -3.56 14.99 4.38
C LEU A 10 -3.05 13.65 3.84
N ILE A 11 -3.52 13.23 2.66
CA ILE A 11 -3.20 11.93 2.08
C ILE A 11 -2.43 12.14 0.78
N PHE A 12 -1.19 11.71 0.73
CA PHE A 12 -0.40 11.57 -0.50
C PHE A 12 -0.63 10.17 -1.09
N GLY A 13 -0.87 10.09 -2.40
CA GLY A 13 -1.23 8.82 -3.06
C GLY A 13 -2.72 8.44 -2.91
N ALA A 14 -3.60 9.41 -2.74
CA ALA A 14 -5.00 9.22 -2.41
C ALA A 14 -5.85 8.47 -3.45
N LEU A 15 -5.42 8.39 -4.71
CA LEU A 15 -6.08 7.59 -5.76
C LEU A 15 -5.44 6.21 -5.98
N GLY A 16 -4.41 5.86 -5.20
CA GLY A 16 -3.88 4.50 -5.15
C GLY A 16 -4.85 3.55 -4.43
N GLN A 17 -4.56 2.25 -4.46
CA GLN A 17 -5.38 1.24 -3.77
C GLN A 17 -5.68 1.66 -2.33
N ASP A 18 -4.65 1.80 -1.51
CA ASP A 18 -4.79 2.04 -0.07
C ASP A 18 -5.31 3.46 0.21
N GLY A 19 -4.78 4.46 -0.51
CA GLY A 19 -5.18 5.85 -0.34
C GLY A 19 -6.65 6.09 -0.62
N SER A 20 -7.22 5.38 -1.58
CA SER A 20 -8.64 5.49 -1.92
C SER A 20 -9.56 4.90 -0.85
N TYR A 21 -9.21 3.75 -0.28
CA TYR A 21 -9.94 3.16 0.85
C TYR A 21 -9.80 4.01 2.11
N LEU A 22 -8.58 4.51 2.37
CA LEU A 22 -8.33 5.38 3.54
C LEU A 22 -9.14 6.68 3.45
N ALA A 23 -9.13 7.35 2.29
CA ALA A 23 -9.88 8.58 2.08
C ALA A 23 -11.38 8.36 2.30
N GLU A 24 -11.93 7.24 1.85
CA GLU A 24 -13.33 6.86 2.09
C GLU A 24 -13.61 6.61 3.56
N GLN A 25 -12.77 5.83 4.24
CA GLN A 25 -12.93 5.52 5.66
C GLN A 25 -12.95 6.79 6.51
N LEU A 26 -11.95 7.68 6.33
CA LEU A 26 -11.83 8.92 7.09
C LEU A 26 -12.97 9.91 6.79
N SER A 27 -13.37 10.03 5.53
CA SER A 27 -14.51 10.85 5.13
C SER A 27 -15.83 10.39 5.77
N THR A 28 -16.01 9.07 5.92
CA THR A 28 -17.20 8.48 6.56
C THR A 28 -17.24 8.76 8.05
N ASN A 29 -16.10 8.91 8.71
CA ASN A 29 -16.01 9.30 10.12
C ASN A 29 -16.33 10.78 10.37
N GLY A 30 -16.55 11.57 9.31
CA GLY A 30 -16.85 13.00 9.41
C GLY A 30 -15.61 13.89 9.48
N ASP A 31 -14.41 13.33 9.29
CA ASP A 31 -13.16 14.08 9.29
C ASP A 31 -12.96 14.87 7.99
N GLN A 32 -12.13 15.91 8.04
CA GLN A 32 -11.72 16.65 6.86
C GLN A 32 -10.59 15.89 6.14
N VAL A 33 -10.83 15.47 4.90
CA VAL A 33 -9.85 14.75 4.07
C VAL A 33 -9.34 15.64 2.95
N ILE A 34 -8.03 15.87 2.93
CA ILE A 34 -7.30 16.56 1.86
C ILE A 34 -6.50 15.50 1.09
N ALA A 35 -6.92 15.22 -0.14
CA ALA A 35 -6.41 14.18 -0.99
C ALA A 35 -5.49 14.75 -2.07
N VAL A 36 -4.18 14.56 -1.95
CA VAL A 36 -3.21 15.03 -2.94
C VAL A 36 -3.11 14.06 -4.10
N ILE A 37 -3.32 14.56 -5.30
CA ILE A 37 -3.31 13.80 -6.55
C ILE A 37 -2.41 14.44 -7.61
N ARG A 38 -1.92 13.63 -8.55
CA ARG A 38 -1.13 14.14 -9.69
C ARG A 38 -1.98 15.03 -10.59
N ASN A 39 -1.35 15.99 -11.25
CA ASN A 39 -2.02 16.90 -12.20
C ASN A 39 -2.79 16.16 -13.30
N SER A 40 -2.24 15.05 -13.78
CA SER A 40 -2.85 14.20 -14.83
C SER A 40 -3.93 13.24 -14.34
N SER A 41 -4.15 13.12 -13.02
CA SER A 41 -5.12 12.17 -12.47
C SER A 41 -6.56 12.56 -12.80
N VAL A 42 -7.40 11.58 -13.04
CA VAL A 42 -8.87 11.75 -13.12
C VAL A 42 -9.47 11.30 -11.81
N VAL A 43 -10.28 12.15 -11.20
CA VAL A 43 -11.02 11.78 -9.98
C VAL A 43 -12.25 10.98 -10.41
N PRO A 44 -12.39 9.73 -9.94
CA PRO A 44 -13.56 8.91 -10.27
C PRO A 44 -14.87 9.55 -9.76
N LYS A 45 -15.96 9.35 -10.51
CA LYS A 45 -17.27 9.98 -10.21
C LYS A 45 -17.83 9.57 -8.84
N GLU A 46 -17.52 8.38 -8.36
CA GLU A 46 -17.95 7.88 -7.04
C GLU A 46 -17.46 8.75 -5.85
N TYR A 47 -16.47 9.61 -6.08
CA TYR A 47 -15.99 10.55 -5.05
C TYR A 47 -16.70 11.91 -5.04
N SER A 48 -17.56 12.19 -6.03
CA SER A 48 -18.20 13.51 -6.19
C SER A 48 -19.09 13.92 -5.01
N ASN A 49 -19.62 12.96 -4.25
CA ASN A 49 -20.51 13.18 -3.11
C ASN A 49 -19.86 12.92 -1.75
N LYS A 50 -18.53 12.73 -1.72
CA LYS A 50 -17.79 12.47 -0.48
C LYS A 50 -17.11 13.75 0.00
N ASN A 51 -17.00 13.91 1.32
CA ASN A 51 -16.31 15.06 1.93
C ASN A 51 -14.78 14.93 1.80
N ILE A 52 -14.30 14.82 0.53
CA ILE A 52 -12.89 14.69 0.17
C ILE A 52 -12.50 15.87 -0.72
N ASN A 53 -11.54 16.66 -0.26
CA ASN A 53 -11.00 17.80 -1.00
C ASN A 53 -9.77 17.34 -1.83
N PHE A 54 -9.93 17.21 -3.15
CA PHE A 54 -8.86 16.81 -4.04
C PHE A 54 -8.00 18.00 -4.47
N ILE A 55 -6.72 17.94 -4.14
CA ILE A 55 -5.73 18.97 -4.50
C ILE A 55 -4.74 18.37 -5.52
N ARG A 56 -4.58 19.07 -6.64
CA ARG A 56 -3.63 18.69 -7.68
C ARG A 56 -2.29 19.35 -7.46
N GLY A 57 -1.21 18.57 -7.63
CA GLY A 57 0.14 19.10 -7.53
C GLY A 57 1.23 18.05 -7.70
N ASN A 58 2.46 18.53 -7.68
CA ASN A 58 3.66 17.69 -7.74
C ASN A 58 4.21 17.51 -6.32
N ILE A 59 4.20 16.30 -5.82
CA ILE A 59 4.74 15.96 -4.48
C ILE A 59 6.26 16.16 -4.37
N LEU A 60 6.98 16.17 -5.50
CA LEU A 60 8.43 16.42 -5.54
C LEU A 60 8.77 17.91 -5.40
N ASP A 61 7.78 18.79 -5.43
CA ASP A 61 7.93 20.21 -5.13
C ASP A 61 7.72 20.45 -3.63
N GLY A 62 8.80 20.60 -2.89
CA GLY A 62 8.77 20.87 -1.45
C GLY A 62 8.06 22.17 -1.09
N GLY A 63 8.06 23.19 -1.96
CA GLY A 63 7.32 24.43 -1.77
C GLY A 63 5.81 24.18 -1.82
N PHE A 64 5.35 23.36 -2.78
CA PHE A 64 3.97 22.91 -2.84
C PHE A 64 3.57 22.14 -1.58
N VAL A 65 4.37 21.16 -1.17
CA VAL A 65 4.09 20.34 0.04
C VAL A 65 3.99 21.23 1.28
N TYR A 66 4.96 22.13 1.49
CA TYR A 66 4.93 23.04 2.64
C TYR A 66 3.71 23.98 2.62
N SER A 67 3.32 24.48 1.44
CA SER A 67 2.11 25.32 1.29
C SER A 67 0.82 24.61 1.70
N LEU A 68 0.74 23.26 1.53
CA LEU A 68 -0.39 22.48 2.02
C LEU A 68 -0.42 22.42 3.54
N LEU A 69 0.74 22.28 4.20
CA LEU A 69 0.82 22.28 5.66
C LEU A 69 0.36 23.61 6.23
N GLU A 70 0.83 24.73 5.65
CA GLU A 70 0.42 26.09 6.04
C GLU A 70 -1.08 26.32 5.88
N ARG A 71 -1.61 25.92 4.73
CA ARG A 71 -3.01 26.17 4.37
C ARG A 71 -3.99 25.34 5.19
N TYR A 72 -3.71 24.06 5.36
CA TYR A 72 -4.67 23.10 5.94
C TYR A 72 -4.37 22.75 7.39
N LYS A 73 -3.16 23.01 7.86
CA LYS A 73 -2.69 22.68 9.22
C LYS A 73 -3.13 21.28 9.64
N PRO A 74 -2.75 20.24 8.86
CA PRO A 74 -3.22 18.89 9.09
C PRO A 74 -2.82 18.40 10.49
N THR A 75 -3.65 17.56 11.08
CA THR A 75 -3.31 16.82 12.31
C THR A 75 -2.60 15.53 11.98
N HIS A 76 -2.92 14.95 10.81
CA HIS A 76 -2.37 13.69 10.33
C HIS A 76 -1.95 13.81 8.86
N ILE A 77 -0.82 13.20 8.54
CA ILE A 77 -0.35 13.00 7.18
C ILE A 77 -0.22 11.49 6.95
N TYR A 78 -0.74 11.01 5.81
CA TYR A 78 -0.52 9.63 5.35
C TYR A 78 0.27 9.68 4.06
N ASN A 79 1.49 9.15 4.08
CA ASN A 79 2.29 9.02 2.88
C ASN A 79 2.14 7.61 2.29
N LEU A 80 1.21 7.49 1.36
CA LEU A 80 0.92 6.29 0.56
C LEU A 80 1.36 6.46 -0.90
N ALA A 81 2.01 7.60 -1.23
CA ALA A 81 2.57 7.82 -2.55
C ALA A 81 3.81 6.92 -2.75
N SER A 82 3.80 6.14 -3.81
CA SER A 82 4.90 5.22 -4.11
C SER A 82 4.95 4.87 -5.60
N ALA A 83 6.16 4.69 -6.12
CA ALA A 83 6.40 3.93 -7.34
C ALA A 83 6.55 2.45 -6.93
N SER A 84 5.40 1.76 -6.76
CA SER A 84 5.30 0.51 -5.99
C SER A 84 5.59 -0.77 -6.78
N SER A 85 5.88 -0.69 -8.06
CA SER A 85 6.22 -1.86 -8.89
C SER A 85 7.70 -2.19 -8.75
N VAL A 86 8.00 -3.37 -8.18
CA VAL A 86 9.38 -3.87 -8.08
C VAL A 86 10.01 -4.02 -9.46
N SER A 87 9.29 -4.62 -10.44
CA SER A 87 9.79 -4.82 -11.79
C SER A 87 10.06 -3.48 -12.52
N GLU A 88 9.19 -2.49 -12.37
CA GLU A 88 9.42 -1.17 -12.96
C GLU A 88 10.58 -0.43 -12.33
N SER A 89 10.92 -0.69 -11.07
CA SER A 89 12.05 -0.04 -10.41
C SER A 89 13.40 -0.42 -11.02
N TYR A 90 13.51 -1.58 -11.66
CA TYR A 90 14.70 -1.94 -12.43
C TYR A 90 14.79 -1.18 -13.76
N LEU A 91 13.66 -0.85 -14.36
CA LEU A 91 13.61 -0.09 -15.61
C LEU A 91 13.73 1.42 -15.38
N ASN A 92 13.19 1.92 -14.28
CA ASN A 92 13.11 3.33 -13.94
C ASN A 92 13.56 3.57 -12.49
N PRO A 93 14.83 3.28 -12.14
CA PRO A 93 15.34 3.42 -10.77
C PRO A 93 15.30 4.87 -10.26
N GLU A 94 15.49 5.85 -11.15
CA GLU A 94 15.42 7.27 -10.83
C GLU A 94 14.02 7.67 -10.34
N GLN A 95 12.97 7.25 -11.01
CA GLN A 95 11.61 7.51 -10.56
C GLN A 95 11.33 6.86 -9.19
N SER A 96 11.84 5.64 -8.99
CA SER A 96 11.75 4.97 -7.69
C SER A 96 12.49 5.75 -6.60
N LEU A 97 13.70 6.26 -6.88
CA LEU A 97 14.46 7.08 -5.95
C LEU A 97 13.67 8.34 -5.57
N GLN A 98 13.21 9.09 -6.55
CA GLN A 98 12.54 10.38 -6.34
C GLN A 98 11.27 10.22 -5.49
N VAL A 99 10.42 9.23 -5.82
CA VAL A 99 9.11 9.08 -5.15
C VAL A 99 9.24 8.34 -3.81
N ASN A 100 10.09 7.31 -3.74
CA ASN A 100 10.13 6.45 -2.55
C ASN A 100 11.14 6.91 -1.50
N LEU A 101 12.13 7.74 -1.85
CA LEU A 101 13.14 8.23 -0.91
C LEU A 101 13.17 9.76 -0.83
N GLU A 102 13.41 10.47 -1.95
CA GLU A 102 13.63 11.93 -1.90
C GLU A 102 12.36 12.68 -1.50
N PHE A 103 11.19 12.23 -1.93
CA PHE A 103 9.93 12.79 -1.44
C PHE A 103 9.76 12.58 0.06
N VAL A 104 10.08 11.40 0.61
CA VAL A 104 9.98 11.12 2.05
C VAL A 104 10.91 12.05 2.84
N ARG A 105 12.15 12.24 2.37
CA ARG A 105 13.11 13.20 2.95
C ARG A 105 12.54 14.61 2.99
N SER A 106 12.05 15.09 1.84
CA SER A 106 11.46 16.42 1.71
C SER A 106 10.21 16.59 2.59
N LEU A 107 9.38 15.56 2.72
CA LEU A 107 8.18 15.58 3.56
C LEU A 107 8.55 15.67 5.05
N ILE A 108 9.54 14.91 5.51
CA ILE A 108 10.07 14.99 6.87
C ILE A 108 10.59 16.41 7.17
N ASP A 109 11.37 16.99 6.25
CA ASP A 109 11.89 18.36 6.39
C ASP A 109 10.75 19.39 6.45
N CYS A 110 9.71 19.24 5.63
CA CYS A 110 8.55 20.11 5.65
C CYS A 110 7.79 20.02 6.99
N VAL A 111 7.59 18.81 7.53
CA VAL A 111 6.92 18.59 8.81
C VAL A 111 7.73 19.19 9.96
N ASP A 112 9.06 18.99 9.98
CA ASP A 112 9.92 19.54 11.04
C ASP A 112 9.94 21.09 11.00
N ARG A 113 10.10 21.68 9.82
CA ARG A 113 10.00 23.14 9.64
C ARG A 113 8.67 23.69 10.08
N PHE A 114 7.56 23.04 9.74
CA PHE A 114 6.22 23.46 10.16
C PHE A 114 6.08 23.42 11.68
N ARG A 115 6.53 22.33 12.32
CA ARG A 115 6.54 22.20 13.77
C ARG A 115 7.35 23.32 14.44
N MET A 116 8.55 23.60 13.91
CA MET A 116 9.40 24.67 14.47
C MET A 116 8.78 26.04 14.32
N ALA A 117 8.07 26.29 13.20
CA ALA A 117 7.45 27.59 12.93
C ALA A 117 6.17 27.82 13.74
N HIS A 118 5.40 26.76 14.01
CA HIS A 118 4.05 26.87 14.59
C HIS A 118 3.87 26.25 15.98
N GLY A 119 4.88 25.49 16.47
CA GLY A 119 4.77 24.76 17.74
C GLY A 119 3.69 23.66 17.71
N GLN A 120 3.25 23.25 16.52
CA GLN A 120 2.21 22.24 16.33
C GLN A 120 2.81 20.94 15.78
N ASP A 121 2.62 19.84 16.51
CA ASP A 121 2.96 18.51 16.01
C ASP A 121 1.96 18.03 14.95
N ILE A 122 2.48 17.37 13.94
CA ILE A 122 1.71 16.63 12.92
C ILE A 122 2.11 15.16 13.04
N PHE A 123 1.15 14.26 13.09
CA PHE A 123 1.43 12.83 13.00
C PHE A 123 1.62 12.42 11.55
N LEU A 124 2.78 11.87 11.21
CA LEU A 124 3.09 11.32 9.90
C LEU A 124 3.05 9.79 9.94
N LEU A 125 2.16 9.17 9.16
CA LEU A 125 2.17 7.74 8.90
C LEU A 125 2.85 7.46 7.56
N GLN A 126 3.99 6.76 7.60
CA GLN A 126 4.75 6.38 6.42
C GLN A 126 4.49 4.91 6.05
N ALA A 127 4.02 4.67 4.83
CA ALA A 127 3.96 3.31 4.30
C ALA A 127 5.38 2.79 3.99
N SER A 128 5.77 1.71 4.64
CA SER A 128 6.94 0.88 4.35
C SER A 128 6.53 -0.40 3.61
N THR A 129 7.39 -1.39 3.49
CA THR A 129 7.13 -2.59 2.71
C THR A 129 7.90 -3.80 3.23
N SER A 130 7.35 -5.00 3.11
CA SER A 130 8.07 -6.25 3.38
C SER A 130 9.21 -6.52 2.38
N GLU A 131 9.23 -5.87 1.22
CA GLU A 131 10.32 -5.99 0.24
C GLU A 131 11.68 -5.48 0.76
N MET A 132 11.70 -4.72 1.88
CA MET A 132 12.93 -4.32 2.56
C MET A 132 13.74 -5.50 3.12
N PHE A 133 13.06 -6.62 3.37
CA PHE A 133 13.67 -7.84 3.87
C PHE A 133 14.00 -8.77 2.70
N GLY A 134 15.18 -9.35 2.70
CA GLY A 134 15.61 -10.29 1.66
C GLY A 134 15.00 -11.69 1.83
N PRO A 135 15.26 -12.59 0.89
CA PRO A 135 14.68 -13.93 0.87
C PRO A 135 15.22 -14.89 1.97
N ASP A 136 16.30 -14.52 2.64
CA ASP A 136 17.06 -15.44 3.51
C ASP A 136 16.51 -15.49 4.96
N HIS A 137 15.30 -15.00 5.20
CA HIS A 137 14.65 -15.06 6.51
C HIS A 137 13.94 -16.40 6.70
N GLN A 138 14.47 -17.23 7.60
CA GLN A 138 13.85 -18.52 7.99
C GLN A 138 12.73 -18.35 9.01
N ASN A 139 12.65 -17.18 9.67
CA ASN A 139 11.69 -16.88 10.73
C ASN A 139 10.62 -15.89 10.25
N LEU A 140 9.60 -15.71 11.09
CA LEU A 140 8.65 -14.63 10.95
C LEU A 140 9.36 -13.27 10.95
N ILE A 141 8.98 -12.39 10.05
CA ILE A 141 9.52 -11.02 9.96
C ILE A 141 8.82 -10.16 11.01
N THR A 142 9.59 -9.65 11.95
CA THR A 142 9.19 -8.64 12.94
C THR A 142 9.69 -7.25 12.52
N GLU A 143 9.34 -6.24 13.30
CA GLU A 143 9.79 -4.86 13.11
C GLU A 143 11.31 -4.69 13.28
N GLU A 144 11.96 -5.58 14.04
CA GLU A 144 13.39 -5.57 14.32
C GLU A 144 14.22 -6.41 13.32
N ALA A 145 13.57 -7.02 12.31
CA ALA A 145 14.26 -7.83 11.32
C ALA A 145 15.26 -6.98 10.51
N ILE A 146 16.40 -7.59 10.20
CA ILE A 146 17.47 -6.90 9.45
C ILE A 146 17.02 -6.68 8.01
N HIS A 147 17.19 -5.46 7.50
CA HIS A 147 16.91 -5.13 6.11
C HIS A 147 17.98 -5.73 5.19
N ASP A 148 17.53 -6.37 4.12
CA ASP A 148 18.35 -6.96 3.05
C ASP A 148 17.68 -6.74 1.68
N PRO A 149 17.57 -5.46 1.24
CA PRO A 149 16.83 -5.12 0.02
C PRO A 149 17.49 -5.69 -1.24
N ARG A 150 16.70 -6.28 -2.14
CA ARG A 150 17.18 -6.95 -3.36
C ARG A 150 16.71 -6.28 -4.65
N SER A 151 16.15 -5.08 -4.58
CA SER A 151 15.73 -4.30 -5.74
C SER A 151 15.87 -2.80 -5.47
N PRO A 152 15.95 -1.95 -6.51
CA PRO A 152 15.97 -0.49 -6.32
C PRO A 152 14.76 0.01 -5.51
N TYR A 153 13.57 -0.53 -5.74
CA TYR A 153 12.38 -0.23 -4.94
C TYR A 153 12.59 -0.54 -3.46
N ALA A 154 13.05 -1.75 -3.15
CA ALA A 154 13.27 -2.21 -1.79
C ALA A 154 14.34 -1.39 -1.07
N GLU A 155 15.44 -1.05 -1.75
CA GLU A 155 16.52 -0.20 -1.24
C GLU A 155 16.00 1.20 -0.87
N HIS A 156 15.30 1.87 -1.80
CA HIS A 156 14.77 3.20 -1.55
C HIS A 156 13.73 3.21 -0.41
N LYS A 157 12.90 2.18 -0.31
CA LYS A 157 11.94 2.03 0.80
C LYS A 157 12.64 1.75 2.13
N SER A 158 13.71 0.95 2.15
CA SER A 158 14.52 0.69 3.34
C SER A 158 15.20 1.98 3.84
N LEU A 159 15.81 2.75 2.93
CA LEU A 159 16.41 4.04 3.27
C LEU A 159 15.38 5.04 3.80
N ALA A 160 14.21 5.13 3.17
CA ALA A 160 13.12 5.99 3.62
C ALA A 160 12.57 5.59 5.00
N HIS A 161 12.46 4.29 5.28
CA HIS A 161 12.07 3.78 6.59
C HIS A 161 13.08 4.21 7.67
N ASN A 162 14.39 4.06 7.41
CA ASN A 162 15.46 4.49 8.31
C ASN A 162 15.44 6.01 8.54
N LEU A 163 15.13 6.83 7.52
CA LEU A 163 14.93 8.26 7.71
C LEU A 163 13.79 8.59 8.66
N CYS A 164 12.69 7.84 8.61
CA CYS A 164 11.57 8.00 9.54
C CYS A 164 11.98 7.66 10.99
N ILE A 165 12.72 6.56 11.19
CA ILE A 165 13.25 6.20 12.50
C ILE A 165 14.19 7.30 13.02
N GLN A 166 15.12 7.78 12.19
CA GLN A 166 16.05 8.85 12.55
C GLN A 166 15.30 10.13 12.94
N ALA A 167 14.35 10.58 12.14
CA ALA A 167 13.56 11.78 12.42
C ALA A 167 12.75 11.66 13.71
N ARG A 168 12.21 10.48 13.98
CA ARG A 168 11.50 10.16 15.22
C ARG A 168 12.43 10.21 16.45
N THR A 169 13.60 9.61 16.36
CA THR A 169 14.52 9.47 17.49
C THR A 169 15.37 10.72 17.74
N THR A 170 15.82 11.40 16.67
CA THR A 170 16.73 12.55 16.76
C THR A 170 15.98 13.88 16.86
N ASN A 171 14.94 14.06 16.03
CA ASN A 171 14.19 15.32 15.98
C ASN A 171 12.92 15.28 16.87
N GLY A 172 12.52 14.13 17.37
CA GLY A 172 11.31 13.96 18.20
C GLY A 172 10.01 14.11 17.39
N LEU A 173 10.06 13.94 16.06
CA LEU A 173 8.86 14.00 15.21
C LEU A 173 7.91 12.85 15.50
N LYS A 174 6.62 13.09 15.39
CA LYS A 174 5.57 12.09 15.56
C LYS A 174 5.40 11.30 14.26
N ILE A 175 6.17 10.22 14.11
CA ILE A 175 6.19 9.39 12.90
C ILE A 175 5.92 7.93 13.27
N GLY A 176 4.83 7.37 12.72
CA GLY A 176 4.58 5.93 12.69
C GLY A 176 4.93 5.35 11.32
N THR A 177 5.42 4.13 11.27
CA THR A 177 5.61 3.41 10.01
C THR A 177 4.78 2.13 9.98
N VAL A 178 4.29 1.78 8.81
CA VAL A 178 3.60 0.51 8.58
C VAL A 178 4.39 -0.33 7.59
N ILE A 179 4.87 -1.48 8.02
CA ILE A 179 5.60 -2.45 7.21
C ILE A 179 4.56 -3.36 6.56
N LEU A 180 4.15 -2.99 5.35
CA LEU A 180 3.07 -3.64 4.65
C LEU A 180 3.56 -4.91 3.94
N PHE A 181 2.96 -6.03 4.24
CA PHE A 181 3.06 -7.23 3.43
C PHE A 181 2.12 -7.14 2.22
N ASN A 182 2.16 -8.11 1.30
CA ASN A 182 1.35 -8.04 0.09
C ASN A 182 -0.13 -7.96 0.45
N HIS A 183 -0.83 -7.00 -0.13
CA HIS A 183 -2.25 -6.80 0.14
C HIS A 183 -2.97 -6.33 -1.12
N GLU A 184 -4.10 -6.94 -1.37
CA GLU A 184 -4.77 -6.87 -2.64
C GLU A 184 -6.25 -6.50 -2.49
N SER A 185 -6.82 -6.00 -3.57
CA SER A 185 -8.25 -5.65 -3.62
C SER A 185 -8.73 -5.48 -5.06
N PRO A 186 -10.03 -5.29 -5.29
CA PRO A 186 -10.55 -4.87 -6.60
C PRO A 186 -9.91 -3.60 -7.16
N ARG A 187 -9.34 -2.73 -6.30
CA ARG A 187 -8.67 -1.47 -6.73
C ARG A 187 -7.18 -1.64 -7.07
N ARG A 188 -6.66 -2.85 -7.01
CA ARG A 188 -5.27 -3.11 -7.42
C ARG A 188 -5.09 -2.79 -8.91
N PRO A 189 -4.03 -2.08 -9.34
CA PRO A 189 -3.78 -1.83 -10.76
C PRO A 189 -3.63 -3.12 -11.58
N LEU A 190 -4.07 -3.10 -12.84
CA LEU A 190 -4.13 -4.28 -13.72
C LEU A 190 -2.77 -4.91 -14.07
N ASN A 191 -1.68 -4.17 -13.92
CA ASN A 191 -0.32 -4.65 -14.16
C ASN A 191 0.22 -5.51 -13.00
N PHE A 192 -0.47 -5.60 -11.86
CA PHE A 192 -0.08 -6.48 -10.75
C PHE A 192 -0.62 -7.90 -10.95
N VAL A 193 0.19 -8.88 -10.53
CA VAL A 193 -0.06 -10.31 -10.78
C VAL A 193 -1.41 -10.79 -10.22
N SER A 194 -1.80 -10.35 -9.05
CA SER A 194 -3.08 -10.70 -8.42
C SER A 194 -4.26 -10.25 -9.30
N ARG A 195 -4.23 -8.99 -9.76
CA ARG A 195 -5.28 -8.46 -10.64
C ARG A 195 -5.23 -9.09 -12.03
N LYS A 196 -4.02 -9.39 -12.54
CA LYS A 196 -3.84 -10.13 -13.79
C LYS A 196 -4.48 -11.52 -13.73
N ILE A 197 -4.36 -12.23 -12.58
CA ILE A 197 -4.96 -13.55 -12.36
C ILE A 197 -6.48 -13.43 -12.27
N THR A 198 -7.02 -12.57 -11.41
CA THR A 198 -8.47 -12.47 -11.19
C THR A 198 -9.20 -12.01 -12.46
N ARG A 199 -8.67 -11.01 -13.16
CA ARG A 199 -9.20 -10.56 -14.45
C ARG A 199 -9.04 -11.62 -15.54
N GLY A 200 -7.89 -12.32 -15.59
CA GLY A 200 -7.64 -13.41 -16.53
C GLY A 200 -8.66 -14.53 -16.37
N ALA A 201 -8.88 -15.01 -15.15
CA ALA A 201 -9.86 -16.03 -14.84
C ALA A 201 -11.29 -15.61 -15.26
N TYR A 202 -11.69 -14.38 -14.96
CA TYR A 202 -12.98 -13.83 -15.37
C TYR A 202 -13.11 -13.77 -16.90
N LEU A 203 -12.13 -13.22 -17.63
CA LEU A 203 -12.19 -13.10 -19.10
C LEU A 203 -12.18 -14.46 -19.80
N ILE A 204 -11.50 -15.46 -19.23
CA ILE A 204 -11.50 -16.84 -19.71
C ILE A 204 -12.88 -17.47 -19.52
N SER A 205 -13.51 -17.27 -18.35
CA SER A 205 -14.87 -17.78 -18.10
C SER A 205 -15.93 -17.19 -19.05
N GLN A 206 -15.69 -15.97 -19.55
CA GLN A 206 -16.55 -15.31 -20.55
C GLN A 206 -16.19 -15.70 -22.00
N GLY A 207 -15.20 -16.56 -22.22
CA GLY A 207 -14.73 -16.94 -23.57
C GLY A 207 -13.99 -15.82 -24.32
N VAL A 208 -13.69 -14.70 -23.66
CA VAL A 208 -13.00 -13.54 -24.25
C VAL A 208 -11.49 -13.79 -24.39
N ARG A 209 -10.92 -14.54 -23.46
CA ARG A 209 -9.49 -14.89 -23.44
C ARG A 209 -9.33 -16.41 -23.46
N LYS A 210 -8.28 -16.91 -24.14
CA LYS A 210 -8.01 -18.34 -24.27
C LYS A 210 -6.94 -18.85 -23.33
N GLU A 211 -6.08 -17.96 -22.83
CA GLU A 211 -4.93 -18.32 -21.97
C GLU A 211 -4.57 -17.19 -21.02
N LEU A 212 -3.89 -17.55 -19.94
CA LEU A 212 -3.32 -16.61 -18.96
C LEU A 212 -1.81 -16.87 -18.88
N VAL A 213 -1.02 -15.91 -19.38
CA VAL A 213 0.44 -15.98 -19.38
C VAL A 213 0.97 -15.45 -18.05
N LEU A 214 1.70 -16.27 -17.29
CA LEU A 214 2.28 -15.93 -15.98
C LEU A 214 3.77 -16.33 -15.93
N GLY A 215 4.49 -15.73 -14.98
CA GLY A 215 5.84 -16.17 -14.61
C GLY A 215 5.80 -17.40 -13.69
N ASN A 216 6.65 -17.39 -12.64
CA ASN A 216 6.71 -18.49 -11.68
C ASN A 216 5.50 -18.48 -10.74
N ILE A 217 4.60 -19.44 -10.88
CA ILE A 217 3.40 -19.57 -10.04
C ILE A 217 3.65 -20.20 -8.66
N ASN A 218 4.83 -20.79 -8.44
CA ASN A 218 5.19 -21.42 -7.16
C ASN A 218 5.66 -20.40 -6.10
N VAL A 219 5.79 -19.14 -6.49
CA VAL A 219 6.18 -18.07 -5.56
C VAL A 219 5.13 -17.91 -4.47
N GLN A 220 5.59 -17.94 -3.22
CA GLN A 220 4.75 -17.79 -2.05
C GLN A 220 4.91 -16.39 -1.43
N ARG A 221 3.81 -15.81 -0.97
CA ARG A 221 3.78 -14.53 -0.26
C ARG A 221 2.73 -14.55 0.84
N ASP A 222 2.88 -13.67 1.80
CA ASP A 222 1.84 -13.34 2.78
C ASP A 222 0.89 -12.33 2.14
N TRP A 223 -0.33 -12.77 1.82
CA TRP A 223 -1.34 -12.02 1.11
C TRP A 223 -2.49 -11.62 2.03
N GLY A 224 -2.81 -10.33 2.07
CA GLY A 224 -3.95 -9.82 2.82
C GLY A 224 -4.89 -8.96 1.98
N TYR A 225 -5.99 -8.54 2.59
CA TYR A 225 -6.99 -7.67 1.96
C TYR A 225 -6.71 -6.21 2.28
N ALA A 226 -6.60 -5.36 1.26
CA ALA A 226 -6.17 -3.98 1.41
C ALA A 226 -7.02 -3.14 2.41
N PRO A 227 -8.36 -3.25 2.44
CA PRO A 227 -9.14 -2.56 3.47
C PRO A 227 -8.80 -2.95 4.92
N ASP A 228 -8.40 -4.20 5.19
CA ASP A 228 -7.94 -4.60 6.53
C ASP A 228 -6.64 -3.87 6.90
N TYR A 229 -5.73 -3.71 5.93
CA TYR A 229 -4.46 -3.00 6.10
C TYR A 229 -4.68 -1.49 6.28
N VAL A 230 -5.63 -0.92 5.55
CA VAL A 230 -6.06 0.48 5.74
C VAL A 230 -6.66 0.70 7.13
N HIS A 231 -7.42 -0.28 7.64
CA HIS A 231 -7.91 -0.22 9.02
C HIS A 231 -6.77 -0.18 10.04
N ALA A 232 -5.70 -0.97 9.85
CA ALA A 232 -4.50 -0.90 10.67
C ALA A 232 -3.87 0.50 10.67
N MET A 233 -3.74 1.13 9.48
CA MET A 233 -3.24 2.50 9.35
C MET A 233 -4.07 3.50 10.14
N GLY A 234 -5.40 3.35 10.09
CA GLY A 234 -6.33 4.19 10.86
C GLY A 234 -6.13 4.05 12.37
N LEU A 235 -5.98 2.82 12.88
CA LEU A 235 -5.75 2.57 14.32
C LEU A 235 -4.43 3.18 14.80
N ILE A 236 -3.33 2.97 14.07
CA ILE A 236 -2.00 3.52 14.40
C ILE A 236 -2.06 5.06 14.46
N ALA A 237 -2.75 5.68 13.50
CA ALA A 237 -2.84 7.12 13.41
C ALA A 237 -3.75 7.70 14.51
N THR A 238 -4.88 7.08 14.81
CA THR A 238 -5.81 7.53 15.86
C THR A 238 -5.14 7.60 17.22
N ASP A 239 -4.25 6.66 17.53
CA ASP A 239 -3.51 6.61 18.80
C ASP A 239 -2.15 7.33 18.73
N PHE A 240 -1.83 8.00 17.60
CA PHE A 240 -0.57 8.74 17.38
C PHE A 240 0.68 7.90 17.69
N LEU A 241 0.66 6.61 17.33
CA LEU A 241 1.72 5.68 17.69
C LEU A 241 2.97 5.90 16.83
N SER A 242 3.94 6.61 17.42
CA SER A 242 5.25 6.88 16.80
C SER A 242 6.18 5.68 16.94
N ASP A 243 5.88 4.60 16.22
CA ASP A 243 6.58 3.30 16.29
C ASP A 243 6.44 2.59 14.92
N ASP A 244 7.14 1.47 14.75
CA ASP A 244 7.05 0.64 13.55
C ASP A 244 6.08 -0.52 13.79
N PHE A 245 5.26 -0.86 12.77
CA PHE A 245 4.27 -1.93 12.88
C PHE A 245 4.27 -2.80 11.62
N VAL A 246 4.46 -4.10 11.79
CA VAL A 246 4.23 -5.10 10.76
C VAL A 246 2.73 -5.32 10.59
N VAL A 247 2.26 -5.20 9.34
CA VAL A 247 0.87 -5.50 8.97
C VAL A 247 0.88 -6.64 7.97
N ALA A 248 0.48 -7.83 8.43
CA ALA A 248 0.57 -9.10 7.73
C ALA A 248 -0.52 -10.07 8.17
N THR A 249 -0.78 -11.11 7.37
CA THR A 249 -1.69 -12.19 7.76
C THR A 249 -0.99 -13.31 8.52
N GLY A 250 0.32 -13.43 8.41
CA GLY A 250 1.10 -14.53 8.95
C GLY A 250 0.91 -15.85 8.18
N GLN A 251 0.39 -15.81 6.96
CA GLN A 251 0.10 -17.00 6.15
C GLN A 251 0.68 -16.89 4.75
N LEU A 252 1.44 -17.91 4.37
CA LEU A 252 1.96 -18.01 3.00
C LEU A 252 0.95 -18.67 2.08
N ARG A 253 0.80 -18.11 0.88
CA ARG A 253 0.00 -18.64 -0.22
C ARG A 253 0.76 -18.47 -1.54
N SER A 254 0.67 -19.45 -2.41
CA SER A 254 1.30 -19.41 -3.73
C SER A 254 0.44 -18.65 -4.76
N LEU A 255 1.06 -18.25 -5.87
CA LEU A 255 0.29 -17.76 -7.01
C LEU A 255 -0.54 -18.87 -7.66
N ASP A 256 -0.10 -20.13 -7.55
CA ASP A 256 -0.91 -21.28 -7.97
C ASP A 256 -2.19 -21.41 -7.16
N ASP A 257 -2.13 -21.28 -5.82
CA ASP A 257 -3.33 -21.20 -4.97
C ASP A 257 -4.27 -20.09 -5.42
N MET A 258 -3.71 -18.92 -5.76
CA MET A 258 -4.49 -17.78 -6.27
C MET A 258 -5.17 -18.11 -7.59
N CYS A 259 -4.46 -18.74 -8.53
CA CYS A 259 -5.02 -19.18 -9.81
C CYS A 259 -6.17 -20.17 -9.57
N ARG A 260 -5.92 -21.22 -8.84
CA ARG A 260 -6.90 -22.28 -8.54
C ARG A 260 -8.20 -21.68 -7.96
N ILE A 261 -8.09 -20.75 -7.00
CA ILE A 261 -9.25 -20.13 -6.37
C ILE A 261 -9.94 -19.18 -7.34
N ALA A 262 -9.20 -18.33 -8.05
CA ALA A 262 -9.78 -17.35 -8.97
C ALA A 262 -10.56 -18.02 -10.11
N PHE A 263 -10.01 -19.08 -10.69
CA PHE A 263 -10.67 -19.82 -11.75
C PHE A 263 -11.89 -20.60 -11.23
N LYS A 264 -11.80 -21.20 -10.05
CA LYS A 264 -12.94 -21.85 -9.39
C LYS A 264 -14.10 -20.87 -9.16
N VAL A 265 -13.80 -19.66 -8.66
CA VAL A 265 -14.79 -18.58 -8.44
C VAL A 265 -15.39 -18.11 -9.78
N ALA A 266 -14.59 -18.07 -10.84
CA ALA A 266 -15.05 -17.74 -12.19
C ALA A 266 -15.84 -18.88 -12.87
N GLY A 267 -15.95 -20.07 -12.25
CA GLY A 267 -16.67 -21.23 -12.80
C GLY A 267 -15.85 -22.09 -13.78
N VAL A 268 -14.54 -21.96 -13.77
CA VAL A 268 -13.61 -22.73 -14.63
C VAL A 268 -12.87 -23.75 -13.74
N LEU A 269 -13.06 -25.06 -13.99
CA LEU A 269 -12.53 -26.12 -13.14
C LEU A 269 -11.11 -26.56 -13.51
N ASP A 270 -10.81 -26.63 -14.81
CA ASP A 270 -9.53 -27.14 -15.33
C ASP A 270 -8.57 -25.97 -15.64
N TYR A 271 -8.26 -25.17 -14.61
CA TYR A 271 -7.51 -23.91 -14.76
C TYR A 271 -6.11 -24.10 -15.35
N GLU A 272 -5.48 -25.25 -15.11
CA GLU A 272 -4.14 -25.59 -15.61
C GLU A 272 -4.07 -25.54 -17.14
N ASN A 273 -5.16 -25.91 -17.81
CA ASN A 273 -5.25 -25.90 -19.28
C ASN A 273 -5.18 -24.47 -19.89
N TYR A 274 -5.38 -23.46 -19.07
CA TYR A 274 -5.37 -22.04 -19.49
C TYR A 274 -4.08 -21.32 -19.07
N LEU A 275 -3.21 -21.96 -18.28
CA LEU A 275 -1.97 -21.34 -17.81
C LEU A 275 -0.84 -21.55 -18.80
N VAL A 276 -0.18 -20.47 -19.19
CA VAL A 276 1.03 -20.48 -19.99
C VAL A 276 2.17 -19.87 -19.18
N SER A 277 3.25 -20.64 -19.00
CA SER A 277 4.45 -20.14 -18.29
C SER A 277 5.38 -19.41 -19.25
N ASP A 278 5.74 -18.16 -18.90
CA ASP A 278 6.71 -17.36 -19.64
C ASP A 278 7.90 -17.01 -18.72
N LYS A 279 9.06 -17.57 -19.02
CA LYS A 279 10.29 -17.35 -18.26
C LYS A 279 10.79 -15.91 -18.31
N SER A 280 10.41 -15.12 -19.33
CA SER A 280 10.77 -13.71 -19.42
C SER A 280 10.11 -12.85 -18.33
N LEU A 281 9.04 -13.36 -17.71
CA LEU A 281 8.34 -12.74 -16.61
C LEU A 281 8.88 -13.11 -15.22
N PHE A 282 9.92 -13.94 -15.14
CA PHE A 282 10.56 -14.28 -13.87
C PHE A 282 11.35 -13.08 -13.39
N ARG A 283 11.20 -12.76 -12.11
CA ARG A 283 11.96 -11.66 -11.50
C ARG A 283 13.34 -12.14 -11.07
N PRO A 284 14.39 -11.35 -11.33
CA PRO A 284 15.67 -11.58 -10.68
C PRO A 284 15.51 -11.48 -9.16
N ASN A 285 16.16 -12.36 -8.41
CA ASN A 285 16.17 -12.35 -6.94
C ASN A 285 14.76 -12.26 -6.33
N GLU A 286 13.81 -13.05 -6.83
CA GLU A 286 12.43 -13.00 -6.37
C GLU A 286 12.32 -13.42 -4.90
N ASN A 287 11.84 -12.48 -4.06
CA ASN A 287 11.52 -12.81 -2.68
C ASN A 287 10.38 -13.83 -2.65
N SER A 288 10.57 -14.92 -1.96
CA SER A 288 9.54 -15.94 -1.76
C SER A 288 9.59 -16.40 -0.30
N GLY A 289 8.41 -16.66 0.28
CA GLY A 289 8.32 -17.20 1.61
C GLY A 289 8.46 -16.20 2.76
N LEU A 290 8.52 -14.89 2.49
CA LEU A 290 8.46 -13.89 3.56
C LEU A 290 7.09 -13.90 4.22
N LYS A 291 7.08 -14.08 5.54
CA LYS A 291 5.89 -14.17 6.37
C LYS A 291 6.01 -13.20 7.54
N GLY A 292 5.02 -12.31 7.71
CA GLY A 292 5.07 -11.28 8.74
C GLY A 292 4.54 -11.74 10.09
N ASP A 293 5.09 -11.18 11.18
CA ASP A 293 4.57 -11.30 12.52
C ASP A 293 3.84 -10.01 12.91
N ALA A 294 2.53 -10.04 12.88
CA ALA A 294 1.67 -8.92 13.27
C ALA A 294 1.31 -8.94 14.77
N SER A 295 2.09 -9.60 15.61
CA SER A 295 1.82 -9.71 17.05
C SER A 295 1.81 -8.34 17.72
N LYS A 296 2.76 -7.47 17.39
CA LYS A 296 2.87 -6.13 17.97
C LYS A 296 1.63 -5.29 17.76
N ILE A 297 1.13 -5.21 16.52
CA ILE A 297 -0.09 -4.44 16.24
C ILE A 297 -1.33 -5.09 16.83
N ARG A 298 -1.40 -6.43 16.84
CA ARG A 298 -2.48 -7.16 17.48
C ARG A 298 -2.54 -6.88 18.98
N ASP A 299 -1.40 -6.96 19.66
CA ASP A 299 -1.33 -6.85 21.12
C ASP A 299 -1.53 -5.40 21.58
N LYS A 300 -1.05 -4.39 20.79
CA LYS A 300 -1.22 -2.97 21.13
C LYS A 300 -2.58 -2.41 20.71
N LEU A 301 -3.14 -2.83 19.58
CA LEU A 301 -4.31 -2.21 18.94
C LEU A 301 -5.47 -3.17 18.70
N GLY A 302 -5.32 -4.45 19.04
CA GLY A 302 -6.36 -5.46 18.77
C GLY A 302 -6.57 -5.77 17.29
N TRP A 303 -5.71 -5.26 16.40
CA TRP A 303 -5.84 -5.48 14.97
C TRP A 303 -5.58 -6.93 14.58
N LYS A 304 -6.41 -7.43 13.68
CA LYS A 304 -6.21 -8.70 12.98
C LYS A 304 -6.83 -8.63 11.59
N PRO A 305 -6.31 -9.36 10.60
CA PRO A 305 -6.97 -9.47 9.30
C PRO A 305 -8.33 -10.16 9.47
N ILE A 306 -9.35 -9.63 8.79
CA ILE A 306 -10.74 -10.13 8.88
C ILE A 306 -11.09 -10.96 7.66
N VAL A 307 -10.63 -10.52 6.47
CA VAL A 307 -10.94 -11.15 5.19
C VAL A 307 -9.89 -12.23 4.89
N THR A 308 -10.35 -13.45 4.65
CA THR A 308 -9.45 -14.56 4.28
C THR A 308 -8.89 -14.39 2.86
N PHE A 309 -7.85 -15.15 2.54
CA PHE A 309 -7.25 -15.18 1.20
C PHE A 309 -8.28 -15.55 0.11
N GLU A 310 -9.10 -16.55 0.40
CA GLU A 310 -10.17 -17.02 -0.49
C GLU A 310 -11.23 -15.92 -0.71
N GLN A 311 -11.70 -15.29 0.36
CA GLN A 311 -12.68 -14.20 0.29
C GLN A 311 -12.14 -12.98 -0.45
N MET A 312 -10.84 -12.67 -0.29
CA MET A 312 -10.18 -11.58 -1.01
C MET A 312 -10.23 -11.84 -2.52
N ILE A 313 -9.85 -13.04 -2.96
CA ILE A 313 -9.87 -13.42 -4.38
C ILE A 313 -11.29 -13.40 -4.93
N GLU A 314 -12.25 -13.94 -4.18
CA GLU A 314 -13.66 -13.92 -4.54
C GLU A 314 -14.16 -12.49 -4.80
N LYS A 315 -13.86 -11.55 -3.87
CA LYS A 315 -14.21 -10.14 -4.04
C LYS A 315 -13.56 -9.52 -5.29
N MET A 316 -12.32 -9.89 -5.58
CA MET A 316 -11.60 -9.39 -6.75
C MET A 316 -12.21 -9.92 -8.07
N VAL A 317 -12.50 -11.21 -8.14
CA VAL A 317 -13.13 -11.82 -9.35
C VAL A 317 -14.53 -11.25 -9.58
N PHE A 318 -15.36 -11.12 -8.55
CA PHE A 318 -16.73 -10.55 -8.70
C PHE A 318 -16.71 -9.07 -9.12
N ALA A 319 -15.67 -8.33 -8.76
CA ALA A 319 -15.55 -6.93 -9.19
C ALA A 319 -15.28 -6.81 -10.69
N GLU A 320 -14.57 -7.79 -11.30
CA GLU A 320 -14.32 -7.78 -12.76
C GLU A 320 -15.60 -7.82 -13.59
N GLY A 321 -16.66 -8.47 -13.08
CA GLY A 321 -17.97 -8.51 -13.75
C GLY A 321 -18.75 -7.19 -13.67
N LYS A 322 -18.34 -6.26 -12.82
CA LYS A 322 -18.97 -4.93 -12.67
C LYS A 322 -18.27 -3.86 -13.51
N GLU A 323 -17.01 -4.08 -13.88
CA GLU A 323 -16.28 -3.23 -14.81
C GLU A 323 -16.69 -3.63 -16.24
N SER A 324 -17.22 -2.70 -17.05
CA SER A 324 -17.54 -2.96 -18.46
C SER A 324 -16.33 -3.59 -19.15
N PRO A 325 -16.51 -4.65 -19.95
CA PRO A 325 -15.44 -5.15 -20.80
C PRO A 325 -15.02 -4.02 -21.74
N LEU A 326 -13.74 -3.62 -21.69
CA LEU A 326 -13.11 -2.70 -22.64
C LEU A 326 -12.88 -3.42 -23.97
#